data_027a1b5742c216e575834b086cff9d9b
#
_entry.id   027a1b5742c216e575834b086cff9d9b
#
_cell.length_a   1.000
_cell.length_b   1.000
_cell.length_c   1.000
_cell.angle_alpha   90.00
_cell.angle_beta   90.00
_cell.angle_gamma   90.00
#
_symmetry.space_group_name_H-M   'P 1'
#
loop_
_entity.id
_entity.type
_entity.pdbx_description
1 polymer ?
#
loop_
_entity_poly.entity_id
_entity_poly.type
_entity_poly.pdbx_seq_one_letter_code
_entity_poly.pdbx_strand_id
1 'polypeptide(L)'
;MSHAIALAPLDSDRVALDLARGTLPPISRPAATLAVLDTTEWFAPTSGGIRTYLLQKELYIASRPWLRHALVVPWATDGVVEREGSRWYEFAGPRVPRNEPYRLLTSVGRMRRVLAHEQPHIIELGSPAIVPWLVFRALGTRDVPIVNFFHSHFPALLAGSKRPVPAARELLRDAAWWYARRIDRHVSATIAASRFVADDLEDAGIPNVVRIPLGVDLEHFTPERRANGAETRAAWNLPTDGPLVTFIGRFAHEKELDVLMHAWPEIQRRTGASLVMAGDGPEKAALQARNKGKQVFWLPFIPDRARLADLQAASSVYMATSPHETFGLSPLEAMACGTPVLAADGGGAREHVLSSGAGRIFSPGDWHDLAEQAVGLLSDDLVGHGERAREYAWREHSWESVFDRVFALYAHVQR
;
A
#
# COMPACT_ATOMS: atom_id res chain seq x y z
N MET A 1 24.07 13.38 9.10
CA MET A 1 24.65 12.48 8.09
C MET A 1 23.50 11.69 7.51
N SER A 2 23.05 12.10 6.34
CA SER A 2 21.87 11.52 5.65
C SER A 2 22.25 10.12 5.15
N HIS A 3 21.65 9.09 5.73
CA HIS A 3 21.70 7.77 5.15
C HIS A 3 20.55 7.67 4.14
N ALA A 4 20.82 8.16 2.93
CA ALA A 4 20.02 7.76 1.77
C ALA A 4 20.22 6.24 1.59
N ILE A 5 19.40 5.44 2.26
CA ILE A 5 19.37 4.00 2.03
C ILE A 5 18.62 3.82 0.71
N ALA A 6 19.38 3.83 -0.39
CA ALA A 6 18.94 3.16 -1.60
C ALA A 6 18.49 1.77 -1.16
N LEU A 7 17.24 1.40 -1.48
CA LEU A 7 16.75 0.03 -1.26
C LEU A 7 17.76 -0.89 -1.92
N ALA A 8 18.66 -1.49 -1.12
CA ALA A 8 19.69 -2.40 -1.60
C ALA A 8 19.01 -3.48 -2.46
N PRO A 9 19.64 -3.93 -3.55
CA PRO A 9 19.11 -5.02 -4.35
C PRO A 9 18.74 -6.16 -3.40
N LEU A 10 17.57 -6.73 -3.57
CA LEU A 10 16.99 -7.78 -2.72
C LEU A 10 17.87 -9.06 -2.64
N ASP A 11 18.97 -9.12 -3.39
CA ASP A 11 19.75 -10.34 -3.64
C ASP A 11 21.16 -10.38 -3.03
N SER A 12 21.69 -9.28 -2.42
CA SER A 12 23.12 -9.24 -2.06
C SER A 12 23.54 -10.19 -0.93
N ASP A 13 22.62 -10.56 -0.02
CA ASP A 13 22.93 -11.41 1.16
C ASP A 13 21.99 -12.61 1.29
N ARG A 14 21.41 -13.03 0.14
CA ARG A 14 20.50 -14.15 0.10
C ARG A 14 21.22 -15.48 0.17
N VAL A 15 20.93 -16.27 1.20
CA VAL A 15 21.39 -17.67 1.32
C VAL A 15 20.26 -18.60 0.89
N ALA A 16 20.43 -19.33 -0.19
CA ALA A 16 19.51 -20.40 -0.58
C ALA A 16 19.53 -21.50 0.47
N LEU A 17 18.39 -21.80 1.07
CA LEU A 17 18.28 -22.75 2.17
C LEU A 17 16.98 -23.54 2.06
N ASP A 18 17.08 -24.88 2.21
CA ASP A 18 15.88 -25.71 2.40
C ASP A 18 15.24 -25.41 3.76
N LEU A 19 14.26 -24.54 3.77
CA LEU A 19 13.53 -24.15 4.98
C LEU A 19 12.74 -25.31 5.61
N ALA A 20 12.60 -26.44 4.93
CA ALA A 20 11.97 -27.63 5.49
C ALA A 20 12.96 -28.49 6.29
N ARG A 21 14.26 -28.51 5.93
CA ARG A 21 15.25 -29.42 6.49
C ARG A 21 16.58 -28.79 6.87
N GLY A 22 17.01 -27.71 6.21
CA GLY A 22 18.29 -27.04 6.45
C GLY A 22 18.43 -26.47 7.87
N THR A 23 19.64 -26.22 8.32
CA THR A 23 19.90 -25.52 9.60
C THR A 23 19.64 -24.05 9.42
N LEU A 24 18.78 -23.47 10.28
CA LEU A 24 18.49 -22.03 10.23
C LEU A 24 19.70 -21.25 10.80
N PRO A 25 20.04 -20.07 10.23
CA PRO A 25 21.10 -19.23 10.76
C PRO A 25 20.84 -18.82 12.22
N PRO A 26 21.88 -18.54 13.04
CA PRO A 26 21.70 -18.11 14.41
C PRO A 26 20.86 -16.82 14.49
N ILE A 27 20.09 -16.66 15.57
CA ILE A 27 19.23 -15.48 15.77
C ILE A 27 20.09 -14.22 15.90
N SER A 28 19.83 -13.22 15.06
CA SER A 28 20.33 -11.87 15.26
C SER A 28 19.62 -11.21 16.46
N ARG A 29 20.36 -10.42 17.26
CA ARG A 29 19.82 -9.72 18.45
C ARG A 29 19.07 -10.63 19.43
N PRO A 30 19.71 -11.67 19.98
CA PRO A 30 19.04 -12.63 20.87
C PRO A 30 18.53 -11.99 22.17
N ALA A 31 19.12 -10.85 22.58
CA ALA A 31 18.69 -10.08 23.76
C ALA A 31 17.59 -9.05 23.48
N ALA A 32 16.98 -9.05 22.30
CA ALA A 32 15.87 -8.15 21.99
C ALA A 32 14.69 -8.39 22.97
N THR A 33 14.12 -7.30 23.47
CA THR A 33 13.00 -7.33 24.41
C THR A 33 11.67 -7.61 23.70
N LEU A 34 11.58 -7.25 22.41
CA LEU A 34 10.39 -7.53 21.60
C LEU A 34 10.80 -8.09 20.24
N ALA A 35 10.33 -9.31 19.96
CA ALA A 35 10.50 -9.98 18.67
C ALA A 35 9.15 -10.02 17.95
N VAL A 36 9.10 -9.46 16.74
CA VAL A 36 7.90 -9.39 15.90
C VAL A 36 8.11 -10.27 14.66
N LEU A 37 7.10 -11.03 14.28
CA LEU A 37 7.08 -11.76 13.02
C LEU A 37 5.94 -11.24 12.14
N ASP A 38 6.30 -10.69 11.00
CA ASP A 38 5.34 -10.31 9.97
C ASP A 38 5.21 -11.39 8.91
N THR A 39 4.01 -11.58 8.38
CA THR A 39 3.81 -12.50 7.25
C THR A 39 2.68 -12.06 6.34
N THR A 40 2.92 -12.13 5.03
CA THR A 40 1.94 -11.76 4.01
C THR A 40 2.17 -12.51 2.71
N GLU A 41 1.09 -12.78 1.97
CA GLU A 41 1.15 -13.31 0.60
C GLU A 41 1.29 -12.18 -0.43
N TRP A 42 0.94 -10.95 -0.07
CA TRP A 42 0.93 -9.80 -0.97
C TRP A 42 2.26 -9.06 -1.03
N PHE A 43 3.34 -9.83 -0.97
CA PHE A 43 4.70 -9.32 -1.13
C PHE A 43 5.29 -9.77 -2.48
N ALA A 44 5.76 -8.81 -3.25
CA ALA A 44 6.48 -9.06 -4.50
C ALA A 44 7.39 -7.85 -4.81
N PRO A 45 8.41 -7.98 -5.66
CA PRO A 45 9.32 -6.89 -6.00
C PRO A 45 8.63 -5.62 -6.51
N THR A 46 7.47 -5.78 -7.18
CA THR A 46 6.67 -4.70 -7.75
C THR A 46 5.39 -4.41 -6.95
N SER A 47 5.20 -5.01 -5.76
CA SER A 47 4.03 -4.69 -4.94
C SER A 47 4.17 -3.30 -4.29
N GLY A 48 3.00 -2.67 -4.07
CA GLY A 48 2.91 -1.27 -3.60
C GLY A 48 2.92 -1.13 -2.07
N GLY A 49 1.81 -0.64 -1.49
CA GLY A 49 1.71 -0.17 -0.11
C GLY A 49 2.16 -1.16 0.96
N ILE A 50 1.81 -2.45 0.84
CA ILE A 50 2.20 -3.47 1.84
C ILE A 50 3.72 -3.64 1.88
N ARG A 51 4.36 -3.70 0.72
CA ARG A 51 5.82 -3.76 0.64
C ARG A 51 6.47 -2.52 1.24
N THR A 52 5.94 -1.34 0.93
CA THR A 52 6.44 -0.07 1.50
C THR A 52 6.32 -0.07 3.03
N TYR A 53 5.17 -0.48 3.57
CA TYR A 53 4.97 -0.60 5.02
C TYR A 53 6.01 -1.53 5.69
N LEU A 54 6.22 -2.72 5.14
CA LEU A 54 7.16 -3.70 5.70
C LEU A 54 8.62 -3.22 5.64
N LEU A 55 9.02 -2.58 4.55
CA LEU A 55 10.36 -2.00 4.42
C LEU A 55 10.59 -0.83 5.37
N GLN A 56 9.61 0.03 5.56
CA GLN A 56 9.68 1.13 6.51
C GLN A 56 9.68 0.64 7.96
N LYS A 57 8.95 -0.43 8.26
CA LYS A 57 8.98 -1.11 9.56
C LYS A 57 10.36 -1.71 9.86
N GLU A 58 11.00 -2.30 8.86
CA GLU A 58 12.38 -2.76 8.95
C GLU A 58 13.35 -1.63 9.32
N LEU A 59 13.27 -0.48 8.64
CA LEU A 59 14.09 0.69 8.94
C LEU A 59 13.86 1.21 10.38
N TYR A 60 12.61 1.28 10.80
CA TYR A 60 12.25 1.66 12.17
C TYR A 60 12.89 0.71 13.21
N ILE A 61 12.88 -0.60 12.95
CA ILE A 61 13.45 -1.62 13.83
C ILE A 61 14.99 -1.59 13.79
N ALA A 62 15.59 -1.35 12.64
CA ALA A 62 17.05 -1.30 12.49
C ALA A 62 17.70 -0.31 13.45
N SER A 63 17.08 0.86 13.65
CA SER A 63 17.55 1.90 14.57
C SER A 63 17.30 1.61 16.06
N ARG A 64 16.63 0.47 16.41
CA ARG A 64 16.19 0.15 17.78
C ARG A 64 16.71 -1.22 18.23
N PRO A 65 17.87 -1.32 18.90
CA PRO A 65 18.53 -2.59 19.25
C PRO A 65 17.67 -3.53 20.12
N TRP A 66 16.65 -3.01 20.81
CA TRP A 66 15.72 -3.78 21.64
C TRP A 66 14.59 -4.43 20.85
N LEU A 67 14.48 -4.15 19.56
CA LEU A 67 13.54 -4.76 18.65
C LEU A 67 14.23 -5.78 17.74
N ARG A 68 13.51 -6.83 17.38
CA ARG A 68 13.90 -7.82 16.38
C ARG A 68 12.73 -8.14 15.48
N HIS A 69 13.01 -8.32 14.21
CA HIS A 69 12.01 -8.56 13.19
C HIS A 69 12.32 -9.81 12.36
N ALA A 70 11.32 -10.63 12.16
CA ALA A 70 11.31 -11.70 11.18
C ALA A 70 10.18 -11.47 10.19
N LEU A 71 10.47 -11.61 8.90
CA LEU A 71 9.48 -11.45 7.83
C LEU A 71 9.38 -12.75 7.03
N VAL A 72 8.17 -13.33 6.93
CA VAL A 72 7.90 -14.51 6.10
C VAL A 72 7.11 -14.12 4.87
N VAL A 73 7.70 -14.32 3.69
CA VAL A 73 7.13 -13.94 2.40
C VAL A 73 7.22 -15.08 1.38
N PRO A 74 6.32 -15.13 0.39
CA PRO A 74 6.44 -16.08 -0.71
C PRO A 74 7.52 -15.65 -1.71
N TRP A 75 8.26 -16.63 -2.23
CA TRP A 75 9.29 -16.39 -3.23
C TRP A 75 9.32 -17.49 -4.30
N ALA A 76 10.26 -17.41 -5.23
CA ALA A 76 10.45 -18.42 -6.26
C ALA A 76 11.11 -19.69 -5.73
N THR A 77 12.05 -19.52 -4.81
CA THR A 77 12.84 -20.59 -4.15
C THR A 77 12.94 -20.30 -2.66
N ASP A 78 13.19 -21.33 -1.85
CA ASP A 78 13.46 -21.14 -0.43
C ASP A 78 14.76 -20.34 -0.22
N GLY A 79 14.77 -19.48 0.79
CA GLY A 79 15.94 -18.70 1.16
C GLY A 79 15.78 -17.98 2.49
N VAL A 80 16.91 -17.51 2.99
CA VAL A 80 16.98 -16.60 4.14
C VAL A 80 17.83 -15.40 3.73
N VAL A 81 17.35 -14.21 4.04
CA VAL A 81 18.06 -12.95 3.81
C VAL A 81 18.26 -12.28 5.16
N GLU A 82 19.51 -12.05 5.53
CA GLU A 82 19.85 -11.27 6.72
C GLU A 82 19.88 -9.80 6.36
N ARG A 83 19.25 -9.01 7.19
CA ARG A 83 19.21 -7.54 7.06
C ARG A 83 19.42 -6.90 8.42
N GLU A 84 19.72 -5.62 8.45
CA GLU A 84 19.94 -4.93 9.71
C GLU A 84 18.66 -4.89 10.56
N GLY A 85 18.68 -5.65 11.67
CA GLY A 85 17.54 -5.76 12.61
C GLY A 85 16.37 -6.61 12.13
N SER A 86 16.46 -7.20 10.93
CA SER A 86 15.42 -8.02 10.31
C SER A 86 15.99 -9.26 9.66
N ARG A 87 15.21 -10.34 9.63
CA ARG A 87 15.52 -11.56 8.89
C ARG A 87 14.32 -11.95 8.03
N TRP A 88 14.55 -12.17 6.76
CA TRP A 88 13.51 -12.57 5.83
C TRP A 88 13.60 -14.04 5.53
N TYR A 89 12.48 -14.72 5.63
CA TYR A 89 12.29 -16.11 5.25
C TYR A 89 11.46 -16.16 3.97
N GLU A 90 12.09 -16.48 2.89
CA GLU A 90 11.50 -16.63 1.57
C GLU A 90 11.03 -18.08 1.37
N PHE A 91 9.72 -18.28 1.26
CA PHE A 91 9.14 -19.61 1.04
C PHE A 91 8.86 -19.82 -0.43
N ALA A 92 9.44 -20.87 -1.02
CA ALA A 92 9.05 -21.33 -2.34
C ALA A 92 7.56 -21.66 -2.37
N GLY A 93 6.83 -20.99 -3.26
CA GLY A 93 5.38 -21.17 -3.38
C GLY A 93 4.87 -21.05 -4.81
N PRO A 94 3.70 -21.66 -5.11
CA PRO A 94 3.09 -21.58 -6.43
C PRO A 94 2.66 -20.16 -6.75
N ARG A 95 2.69 -19.79 -8.03
CA ARG A 95 2.16 -18.51 -8.51
C ARG A 95 0.64 -18.46 -8.33
N VAL A 96 0.12 -17.28 -8.02
CA VAL A 96 -1.33 -17.04 -8.01
C VAL A 96 -1.81 -16.92 -9.45
N PRO A 97 -2.70 -17.79 -9.94
CA PRO A 97 -3.17 -17.73 -11.31
C PRO A 97 -3.81 -16.37 -11.63
N ARG A 98 -3.45 -15.79 -12.76
CA ARG A 98 -3.96 -14.48 -13.25
C ARG A 98 -3.67 -13.29 -12.31
N ASN A 99 -2.80 -13.44 -11.32
CA ASN A 99 -2.42 -12.36 -10.42
C ASN A 99 -0.88 -12.32 -10.21
N GLU A 100 -0.14 -12.38 -11.29
CA GLU A 100 1.32 -12.21 -11.23
C GLU A 100 1.67 -10.80 -10.73
N PRO A 101 2.75 -10.64 -9.97
CA PRO A 101 3.81 -11.63 -9.65
C PRO A 101 3.59 -12.41 -8.35
N TYR A 102 2.41 -12.38 -7.74
CA TYR A 102 2.14 -12.94 -6.42
C TYR A 102 2.24 -14.47 -6.37
N ARG A 103 2.64 -14.97 -5.19
CA ARG A 103 2.76 -16.40 -4.88
C ARG A 103 2.08 -16.72 -3.55
N LEU A 104 1.76 -17.98 -3.32
CA LEU A 104 1.11 -18.44 -2.10
C LEU A 104 2.11 -19.01 -1.10
N LEU A 105 1.84 -18.78 0.18
CA LEU A 105 2.49 -19.48 1.29
C LEU A 105 1.68 -20.73 1.63
N THR A 106 2.25 -21.92 1.47
CA THR A 106 1.47 -23.18 1.60
C THR A 106 2.01 -24.16 2.64
N SER A 107 3.19 -23.91 3.24
CA SER A 107 3.86 -24.89 4.09
C SER A 107 3.73 -24.60 5.58
N VAL A 108 2.81 -25.30 6.24
CA VAL A 108 2.68 -25.28 7.73
C VAL A 108 3.97 -25.76 8.41
N GLY A 109 4.66 -26.76 7.84
CA GLY A 109 5.91 -27.30 8.41
C GLY A 109 7.03 -26.25 8.44
N ARG A 110 7.23 -25.51 7.34
CA ARG A 110 8.22 -24.41 7.28
C ARG A 110 7.86 -23.29 8.25
N MET A 111 6.60 -22.85 8.28
CA MET A 111 6.13 -21.83 9.21
C MET A 111 6.36 -22.27 10.68
N ARG A 112 6.06 -23.52 11.02
CA ARG A 112 6.30 -24.07 12.38
C ARG A 112 7.77 -24.01 12.76
N ARG A 113 8.68 -24.34 11.83
CA ARG A 113 10.13 -24.25 12.06
C ARG A 113 10.59 -22.83 12.29
N VAL A 114 10.13 -21.88 11.48
CA VAL A 114 10.43 -20.44 11.64
C VAL A 114 9.91 -19.93 12.97
N LEU A 115 8.66 -20.23 13.33
CA LEU A 115 8.07 -19.84 14.62
C LEU A 115 8.82 -20.46 15.82
N ALA A 116 9.28 -21.71 15.68
CA ALA A 116 10.05 -22.37 16.74
C ALA A 116 11.45 -21.78 16.89
N HIS A 117 12.05 -21.33 15.79
CA HIS A 117 13.39 -20.74 15.77
C HIS A 117 13.37 -19.29 16.24
N GLU A 118 12.48 -18.46 15.67
CA GLU A 118 12.39 -17.04 15.98
C GLU A 118 11.72 -16.73 17.32
N GLN A 119 10.85 -17.60 17.80
CA GLN A 119 10.10 -17.40 19.06
C GLN A 119 9.54 -15.98 19.17
N PRO A 120 8.71 -15.55 18.21
CA PRO A 120 8.17 -14.19 18.22
C PRO A 120 7.27 -13.96 19.42
N HIS A 121 7.31 -12.75 19.96
CA HIS A 121 6.39 -12.28 20.99
C HIS A 121 5.06 -11.81 20.40
N ILE A 122 5.08 -11.35 19.13
CA ILE A 122 3.91 -10.88 18.37
C ILE A 122 4.02 -11.43 16.94
N ILE A 123 2.87 -11.77 16.36
CA ILE A 123 2.75 -12.08 14.95
C ILE A 123 1.81 -11.07 14.30
N GLU A 124 2.24 -10.40 13.23
CA GLU A 124 1.37 -9.57 12.41
C GLU A 124 1.00 -10.30 11.12
N LEU A 125 -0.30 -10.36 10.84
CA LEU A 125 -0.85 -10.89 9.59
C LEU A 125 -1.12 -9.74 8.63
N GLY A 126 -0.46 -9.72 7.47
CA GLY A 126 -0.60 -8.68 6.45
C GLY A 126 -1.49 -9.08 5.26
N SER A 127 -2.12 -10.25 5.31
CA SER A 127 -3.00 -10.72 4.24
C SER A 127 -4.09 -11.67 4.75
N PRO A 128 -5.30 -11.63 4.17
CA PRO A 128 -6.42 -12.42 4.66
C PRO A 128 -6.56 -13.81 4.02
N ALA A 129 -5.73 -14.16 3.01
CA ALA A 129 -6.01 -15.37 2.22
C ALA A 129 -5.65 -16.68 2.96
N ILE A 130 -4.50 -17.28 2.71
CA ILE A 130 -4.10 -18.59 3.31
C ILE A 130 -3.26 -18.38 4.57
N VAL A 131 -2.51 -17.31 4.64
CA VAL A 131 -1.55 -17.01 5.71
C VAL A 131 -2.15 -17.13 7.12
N PRO A 132 -3.34 -16.60 7.45
CA PRO A 132 -3.89 -16.74 8.80
C PRO A 132 -3.98 -18.21 9.24
N TRP A 133 -4.55 -19.05 8.39
CA TRP A 133 -4.73 -20.48 8.69
C TRP A 133 -3.42 -21.25 8.76
N LEU A 134 -2.44 -20.84 7.97
CA LEU A 134 -1.11 -21.41 8.01
C LEU A 134 -0.42 -21.09 9.35
N VAL A 135 -0.52 -19.83 9.82
CA VAL A 135 0.00 -19.40 11.12
C VAL A 135 -0.73 -20.10 12.27
N PHE A 136 -2.06 -20.10 12.29
CA PHE A 136 -2.83 -20.74 13.37
C PHE A 136 -2.49 -22.24 13.51
N ARG A 137 -2.35 -22.94 12.37
CA ARG A 137 -1.94 -24.36 12.37
C ARG A 137 -0.49 -24.56 12.80
N ALA A 138 0.38 -23.64 12.45
CA ALA A 138 1.80 -23.74 12.80
C ALA A 138 2.05 -23.45 14.28
N LEU A 139 1.30 -22.53 14.89
CA LEU A 139 1.34 -22.23 16.32
C LEU A 139 0.91 -23.43 17.16
N GLY A 140 -0.15 -24.14 16.75
CA GLY A 140 -0.72 -25.22 17.54
C GLY A 140 -1.29 -24.71 18.86
N THR A 141 -0.71 -25.12 19.99
CA THR A 141 -1.13 -24.71 21.34
C THR A 141 -0.32 -23.54 21.92
N ARG A 142 0.60 -22.95 21.15
CA ARG A 142 1.40 -21.81 21.62
C ARG A 142 0.52 -20.57 21.70
N ASP A 143 0.56 -19.89 22.81
CA ASP A 143 -0.15 -18.65 23.07
C ASP A 143 0.78 -17.46 22.66
N VAL A 144 0.65 -17.02 21.41
CA VAL A 144 1.37 -15.85 20.89
C VAL A 144 0.32 -14.87 20.37
N PRO A 145 0.25 -13.65 20.89
CA PRO A 145 -0.69 -12.64 20.40
C PRO A 145 -0.52 -12.38 18.91
N ILE A 146 -1.64 -12.30 18.20
CA ILE A 146 -1.69 -12.06 16.78
C ILE A 146 -2.40 -10.74 16.52
N VAL A 147 -1.80 -9.88 15.72
CA VAL A 147 -2.40 -8.65 15.22
C VAL A 147 -2.64 -8.82 13.73
N ASN A 148 -3.84 -8.49 13.27
CA ASN A 148 -4.17 -8.51 11.85
C ASN A 148 -4.12 -7.08 11.30
N PHE A 149 -3.30 -6.82 10.29
CA PHE A 149 -3.36 -5.54 9.56
C PHE A 149 -4.23 -5.69 8.31
N PHE A 150 -5.37 -5.01 8.29
CA PHE A 150 -6.34 -5.09 7.20
C PHE A 150 -5.91 -4.19 6.01
N HIS A 151 -4.81 -4.57 5.35
CA HIS A 151 -4.23 -3.82 4.23
C HIS A 151 -5.10 -3.78 2.97
N SER A 152 -5.98 -4.75 2.79
CA SER A 152 -6.78 -4.89 1.56
C SER A 152 -8.23 -5.11 1.91
N HIS A 153 -9.11 -4.28 1.36
CA HIS A 153 -10.55 -4.41 1.55
C HIS A 153 -11.11 -5.53 0.66
N PHE A 154 -10.72 -6.77 0.95
CA PHE A 154 -11.08 -7.92 0.12
C PHE A 154 -12.59 -8.17 -0.01
N PRO A 155 -13.47 -7.83 0.97
CA PRO A 155 -14.91 -7.91 0.76
C PRO A 155 -15.38 -6.98 -0.37
N ALA A 156 -14.90 -5.74 -0.42
CA ALA A 156 -15.20 -4.82 -1.51
C ALA A 156 -14.63 -5.29 -2.85
N LEU A 157 -13.38 -5.82 -2.86
CA LEU A 157 -12.76 -6.36 -4.07
C LEU A 157 -13.54 -7.55 -4.65
N LEU A 158 -14.05 -8.44 -3.82
CA LEU A 158 -14.87 -9.57 -4.26
C LEU A 158 -16.25 -9.13 -4.76
N ALA A 159 -16.87 -8.15 -4.11
CA ALA A 159 -18.15 -7.58 -4.53
C ALA A 159 -18.03 -6.75 -5.83
N GLY A 160 -16.93 -6.04 -6.02
CA GLY A 160 -16.64 -5.20 -7.20
C GLY A 160 -16.28 -5.96 -8.48
N SER A 161 -16.14 -7.29 -8.43
CA SER A 161 -15.87 -8.08 -9.64
C SER A 161 -16.97 -7.90 -10.68
N LYS A 162 -16.61 -7.86 -12.00
CA LYS A 162 -17.52 -7.67 -13.16
C LYS A 162 -18.59 -8.78 -13.31
N ARG A 163 -19.11 -9.31 -12.22
CA ARG A 163 -20.17 -10.32 -12.25
C ARG A 163 -21.53 -9.66 -12.47
N PRO A 164 -22.33 -10.14 -13.45
CA PRO A 164 -23.52 -9.44 -13.90
C PRO A 164 -24.71 -9.50 -12.93
N VAL A 165 -24.67 -10.37 -11.91
CA VAL A 165 -25.83 -10.61 -11.03
C VAL A 165 -25.66 -9.93 -9.68
N PRO A 166 -26.48 -8.90 -9.32
CA PRO A 166 -26.40 -8.20 -8.05
C PRO A 166 -26.46 -9.14 -6.83
N ALA A 167 -27.34 -10.11 -6.80
CA ALA A 167 -27.46 -11.10 -5.71
C ALA A 167 -26.18 -11.92 -5.50
N ALA A 168 -25.42 -12.22 -6.56
CA ALA A 168 -24.14 -12.91 -6.42
C ALA A 168 -23.06 -12.03 -5.79
N ARG A 169 -23.12 -10.71 -5.99
CA ARG A 169 -22.20 -9.75 -5.35
C ARG A 169 -22.44 -9.67 -3.85
N GLU A 170 -23.70 -9.57 -3.44
CA GLU A 170 -24.06 -9.54 -2.02
C GLU A 170 -23.65 -10.84 -1.31
N LEU A 171 -23.95 -11.98 -1.90
CA LEU A 171 -23.55 -13.27 -1.33
C LEU A 171 -22.03 -13.39 -1.17
N LEU A 172 -21.26 -12.93 -2.15
CA LEU A 172 -19.78 -12.93 -2.06
C LEU A 172 -19.27 -11.96 -1.00
N ARG A 173 -19.89 -10.79 -0.88
CA ARG A 173 -19.54 -9.82 0.17
C ARG A 173 -19.81 -10.41 1.56
N ASP A 174 -20.97 -11.02 1.75
CA ASP A 174 -21.36 -11.62 3.04
C ASP A 174 -20.47 -12.82 3.38
N ALA A 175 -20.11 -13.63 2.40
CA ALA A 175 -19.15 -14.73 2.57
C ALA A 175 -17.75 -14.19 2.94
N ALA A 176 -17.33 -13.09 2.34
CA ALA A 176 -16.07 -12.46 2.65
C ALA A 176 -16.05 -11.87 4.08
N TRP A 177 -17.13 -11.23 4.51
CA TRP A 177 -17.27 -10.75 5.89
C TRP A 177 -17.36 -11.90 6.90
N TRP A 178 -18.08 -12.96 6.58
CA TRP A 178 -18.07 -14.18 7.40
C TRP A 178 -16.66 -14.73 7.57
N TYR A 179 -15.88 -14.75 6.47
CA TYR A 179 -14.50 -15.20 6.49
C TYR A 179 -13.60 -14.28 7.31
N ALA A 180 -13.74 -12.95 7.19
CA ALA A 180 -13.03 -11.98 8.01
C ALA A 180 -13.29 -12.19 9.52
N ARG A 181 -14.57 -12.32 9.91
CA ARG A 181 -14.95 -12.62 11.30
C ARG A 181 -14.36 -13.94 11.79
N ARG A 182 -14.21 -14.94 10.90
CA ARG A 182 -13.61 -16.21 11.30
C ARG A 182 -12.11 -16.09 11.57
N ILE A 183 -11.40 -15.25 10.84
CA ILE A 183 -9.99 -14.92 11.12
C ILE A 183 -9.91 -14.16 12.45
N ASP A 184 -10.75 -13.16 12.62
CA ASP A 184 -10.73 -12.24 13.76
C ASP A 184 -10.87 -12.96 15.11
N ARG A 185 -11.60 -14.09 15.19
CA ARG A 185 -11.72 -14.93 16.39
C ARG A 185 -10.37 -15.48 16.93
N HIS A 186 -9.31 -15.37 16.15
CA HIS A 186 -7.98 -15.87 16.48
C HIS A 186 -6.96 -14.76 16.63
N VAL A 187 -7.37 -13.48 16.55
CA VAL A 187 -6.46 -12.35 16.66
C VAL A 187 -6.82 -11.48 17.88
N SER A 188 -5.82 -10.82 18.42
CA SER A 188 -5.98 -9.96 19.60
C SER A 188 -6.48 -8.57 19.23
N ALA A 189 -6.11 -8.08 18.03
CA ALA A 189 -6.57 -6.80 17.50
C ALA A 189 -6.47 -6.78 15.97
N THR A 190 -7.32 -5.96 15.33
CA THR A 190 -7.25 -5.69 13.90
C THR A 190 -6.92 -4.22 13.64
N ILE A 191 -5.83 -3.94 12.92
CA ILE A 191 -5.43 -2.58 12.51
C ILE A 191 -6.16 -2.20 11.24
N ALA A 192 -6.82 -1.05 11.25
CA ALA A 192 -7.42 -0.37 10.10
C ALA A 192 -6.62 0.89 9.76
N ALA A 193 -6.23 1.06 8.50
CA ALA A 193 -5.41 2.20 8.09
C ALA A 193 -6.21 3.51 7.95
N SER A 194 -7.54 3.45 7.82
CA SER A 194 -8.43 4.58 7.64
C SER A 194 -9.71 4.42 8.47
N ARG A 195 -10.45 5.52 8.66
CA ARG A 195 -11.78 5.46 9.27
C ARG A 195 -12.74 4.64 8.40
N PHE A 196 -12.69 4.83 7.09
CA PHE A 196 -13.49 4.05 6.14
C PHE A 196 -13.38 2.55 6.36
N VAL A 197 -12.15 2.04 6.53
CA VAL A 197 -11.92 0.61 6.81
C VAL A 197 -12.34 0.25 8.23
N ALA A 198 -12.10 1.11 9.22
CA ALA A 198 -12.49 0.86 10.61
C ALA A 198 -14.01 0.73 10.75
N ASP A 199 -14.76 1.68 10.19
CA ASP A 199 -16.22 1.70 10.21
C ASP A 199 -16.78 0.42 9.55
N ASP A 200 -16.27 0.02 8.37
CA ASP A 200 -16.70 -1.22 7.69
C ASP A 200 -16.39 -2.49 8.51
N LEU A 201 -15.26 -2.53 9.22
CA LEU A 201 -14.91 -3.64 10.11
C LEU A 201 -15.83 -3.70 11.33
N GLU A 202 -16.11 -2.57 11.96
CA GLU A 202 -17.00 -2.44 13.11
C GLU A 202 -18.44 -2.81 12.73
N ASP A 203 -18.94 -2.30 11.59
CA ASP A 203 -20.26 -2.65 11.03
C ASP A 203 -20.37 -4.14 10.69
N ALA A 204 -19.26 -4.76 10.29
CA ALA A 204 -19.18 -6.20 10.11
C ALA A 204 -19.14 -6.99 11.42
N GLY A 205 -19.12 -6.34 12.58
CA GLY A 205 -19.07 -6.98 13.90
C GLY A 205 -17.70 -7.55 14.25
N ILE A 206 -16.62 -6.97 13.76
CA ILE A 206 -15.25 -7.29 14.17
C ILE A 206 -14.89 -6.43 15.37
N PRO A 207 -14.63 -7.04 16.54
CA PRO A 207 -14.21 -6.32 17.73
C PRO A 207 -12.74 -5.90 17.67
N ASN A 208 -12.31 -5.07 18.61
CA ASN A 208 -10.90 -4.68 18.81
C ASN A 208 -10.23 -4.08 17.56
N VAL A 209 -11.00 -3.29 16.80
CA VAL A 209 -10.46 -2.52 15.67
C VAL A 209 -9.70 -1.32 16.21
N VAL A 210 -8.45 -1.16 15.77
CA VAL A 210 -7.58 -0.04 16.15
C VAL A 210 -7.17 0.72 14.91
N ARG A 211 -7.48 2.01 14.84
CA ARG A 211 -7.10 2.84 13.71
C ARG A 211 -5.66 3.32 13.84
N ILE A 212 -4.79 2.81 12.97
CA ILE A 212 -3.40 3.25 12.82
C ILE A 212 -3.16 3.51 11.33
N PRO A 213 -2.99 4.77 10.90
CA PRO A 213 -2.76 5.11 9.50
C PRO A 213 -1.41 4.60 9.01
N LEU A 214 -1.19 4.63 7.71
CA LEU A 214 0.14 4.46 7.14
C LEU A 214 0.89 5.80 7.11
N GLY A 215 2.20 5.69 7.00
CA GLY A 215 3.09 6.85 6.88
C GLY A 215 3.49 7.13 5.44
N VAL A 216 4.21 8.23 5.28
CA VAL A 216 4.89 8.60 4.05
C VAL A 216 6.35 8.96 4.35
N ASP A 217 7.23 8.69 3.39
CA ASP A 217 8.64 9.05 3.48
C ASP A 217 8.82 10.53 3.16
N LEU A 218 8.82 11.34 4.22
CA LEU A 218 8.85 12.80 4.15
C LEU A 218 10.20 13.38 3.71
N GLU A 219 11.26 12.56 3.69
CA GLU A 219 12.57 12.96 3.17
C GLU A 219 12.64 12.83 1.65
N HIS A 220 12.02 11.77 1.10
CA HIS A 220 11.97 11.57 -0.34
C HIS A 220 10.83 12.33 -1.00
N PHE A 221 9.63 12.35 -0.39
CA PHE A 221 8.46 13.05 -0.90
C PHE A 221 8.36 14.43 -0.27
N THR A 222 8.83 15.45 -0.99
CA THR A 222 8.96 16.81 -0.49
C THR A 222 8.71 17.85 -1.59
N PRO A 223 8.13 19.02 -1.24
CA PRO A 223 7.81 20.07 -2.22
C PRO A 223 9.04 20.68 -2.90
N GLU A 224 10.21 20.64 -2.26
CA GLU A 224 11.47 21.16 -2.80
C GLU A 224 11.84 20.51 -4.13
N ARG A 225 11.42 19.25 -4.34
CA ARG A 225 11.61 18.54 -5.63
C ARG A 225 10.87 19.18 -6.82
N ARG A 226 9.94 20.08 -6.56
CA ARG A 226 9.28 20.87 -7.61
C ARG A 226 10.24 21.73 -8.40
N ALA A 227 11.37 22.12 -7.82
CA ALA A 227 12.46 22.80 -8.50
C ALA A 227 13.01 22.00 -9.70
N ASN A 228 12.94 20.66 -9.65
CA ASN A 228 13.36 19.75 -10.70
C ASN A 228 12.26 19.50 -11.76
N GLY A 229 11.16 20.21 -11.71
CA GLY A 229 9.96 19.92 -12.52
C GLY A 229 10.24 19.95 -14.05
N ALA A 230 11.02 20.91 -14.53
CA ALA A 230 11.38 21.00 -15.95
C ALA A 230 12.26 19.81 -16.37
N GLU A 231 13.26 19.45 -15.56
CA GLU A 231 14.13 18.30 -15.81
C GLU A 231 13.35 16.98 -15.76
N THR A 232 12.46 16.84 -14.80
CA THR A 232 11.56 15.67 -14.67
C THR A 232 10.68 15.51 -15.91
N ARG A 233 10.07 16.59 -16.39
CA ARG A 233 9.25 16.57 -17.61
C ARG A 233 10.08 16.17 -18.83
N ALA A 234 11.29 16.73 -18.98
CA ALA A 234 12.18 16.39 -20.07
C ALA A 234 12.62 14.90 -20.01
N ALA A 235 12.97 14.40 -18.82
CA ALA A 235 13.41 13.01 -18.64
C ALA A 235 12.33 11.96 -18.98
N TRP A 236 11.06 12.35 -18.92
CA TRP A 236 9.92 11.49 -19.27
C TRP A 236 9.27 11.86 -20.61
N ASN A 237 9.86 12.77 -21.39
CA ASN A 237 9.31 13.31 -22.65
C ASN A 237 7.87 13.84 -22.47
N LEU A 238 7.62 14.53 -21.36
CA LEU A 238 6.33 15.17 -21.06
C LEU A 238 6.30 16.60 -21.58
N PRO A 239 5.11 17.18 -21.83
CA PRO A 239 4.99 18.58 -22.22
C PRO A 239 5.65 19.52 -21.19
N THR A 240 6.39 20.51 -21.69
CA THR A 240 7.07 21.51 -20.85
C THR A 240 6.09 22.49 -20.22
N ASP A 241 4.99 22.75 -20.90
CA ASP A 241 3.99 23.76 -20.54
C ASP A 241 2.67 23.15 -20.10
N GLY A 242 1.87 23.95 -19.40
CA GLY A 242 0.53 23.60 -18.93
C GLY A 242 0.51 22.69 -17.69
N PRO A 243 -0.68 22.49 -17.13
CA PRO A 243 -0.88 21.65 -15.95
C PRO A 243 -0.58 20.18 -16.24
N LEU A 244 0.07 19.51 -15.29
CA LEU A 244 0.33 18.08 -15.33
C LEU A 244 -0.56 17.37 -14.31
N VAL A 245 -1.42 16.50 -14.79
CA VAL A 245 -2.30 15.68 -13.96
C VAL A 245 -1.75 14.26 -13.93
N THR A 246 -1.65 13.65 -12.76
CA THR A 246 -1.05 12.32 -12.63
C THR A 246 -1.98 11.32 -11.95
N PHE A 247 -1.92 10.09 -12.44
CA PHE A 247 -2.34 8.89 -11.73
C PHE A 247 -1.15 7.94 -11.63
N ILE A 248 -0.87 7.44 -10.44
CA ILE A 248 0.24 6.51 -10.19
C ILE A 248 -0.29 5.31 -9.42
N GLY A 249 -0.19 4.12 -10.00
CA GLY A 249 -0.68 2.91 -9.37
C GLY A 249 -0.89 1.73 -10.31
N ARG A 250 -1.49 0.67 -9.77
CA ARG A 250 -1.84 -0.50 -10.56
C ARG A 250 -3.03 -0.19 -11.49
N PHE A 251 -2.93 -0.59 -12.76
CA PHE A 251 -4.05 -0.46 -13.71
C PHE A 251 -4.97 -1.66 -13.61
N ALA A 252 -5.90 -1.59 -12.66
CA ALA A 252 -6.81 -2.65 -12.33
C ALA A 252 -8.22 -2.10 -12.09
N HIS A 253 -9.21 -2.97 -12.20
CA HIS A 253 -10.63 -2.60 -12.19
C HIS A 253 -11.04 -1.79 -10.96
N GLU A 254 -10.51 -2.13 -9.79
CA GLU A 254 -10.79 -1.44 -8.52
C GLU A 254 -10.29 0.02 -8.49
N LYS A 255 -9.49 0.42 -9.47
CA LYS A 255 -9.02 1.81 -9.59
C LYS A 255 -9.93 2.70 -10.43
N GLU A 256 -10.97 2.15 -11.02
CA GLU A 256 -12.01 2.86 -11.80
C GLU A 256 -11.43 3.84 -12.84
N LEU A 257 -10.33 3.45 -13.49
CA LEU A 257 -9.63 4.31 -14.46
C LEU A 257 -10.47 4.64 -15.70
N ASP A 258 -11.46 3.83 -16.01
CA ASP A 258 -12.41 4.12 -17.09
C ASP A 258 -13.15 5.45 -16.86
N VAL A 259 -13.48 5.79 -15.60
CA VAL A 259 -14.14 7.05 -15.24
C VAL A 259 -13.24 8.24 -15.60
N LEU A 260 -11.94 8.17 -15.23
CA LEU A 260 -10.96 9.20 -15.59
C LEU A 260 -10.78 9.31 -17.11
N MET A 261 -10.72 8.17 -17.81
CA MET A 261 -10.55 8.16 -19.27
C MET A 261 -11.76 8.74 -20.02
N HIS A 262 -12.97 8.63 -19.48
CA HIS A 262 -14.16 9.28 -20.03
C HIS A 262 -14.17 10.78 -19.75
N ALA A 263 -13.78 11.22 -18.55
CA ALA A 263 -13.70 12.61 -18.17
C ALA A 263 -12.56 13.36 -18.89
N TRP A 264 -11.47 12.66 -19.24
CA TRP A 264 -10.23 13.29 -19.67
C TRP A 264 -10.36 14.24 -20.89
N PRO A 265 -11.09 13.92 -21.98
CA PRO A 265 -11.23 14.83 -23.10
C PRO A 265 -11.83 16.18 -22.73
N GLU A 266 -12.77 16.21 -21.81
CA GLU A 266 -13.40 17.44 -21.34
C GLU A 266 -12.45 18.25 -20.46
N ILE A 267 -11.73 17.59 -19.54
CA ILE A 267 -10.70 18.22 -18.69
C ILE A 267 -9.62 18.85 -19.57
N GLN A 268 -9.09 18.09 -20.51
CA GLN A 268 -8.06 18.56 -21.43
C GLN A 268 -8.50 19.77 -22.25
N ARG A 269 -9.70 19.70 -22.81
CA ARG A 269 -10.28 20.79 -23.64
C ARG A 269 -10.41 22.10 -22.85
N ARG A 270 -10.78 22.02 -21.58
CA ARG A 270 -11.06 23.22 -20.74
C ARG A 270 -9.81 23.78 -20.08
N THR A 271 -8.80 22.95 -19.81
CA THR A 271 -7.64 23.34 -18.99
C THR A 271 -6.31 23.30 -19.75
N GLY A 272 -6.24 22.66 -20.91
CA GLY A 272 -4.99 22.40 -21.61
C GLY A 272 -4.06 21.42 -20.89
N ALA A 273 -4.55 20.74 -19.84
CA ALA A 273 -3.74 19.82 -19.04
C ALA A 273 -3.31 18.57 -19.81
N SER A 274 -2.20 17.98 -19.37
CA SER A 274 -1.69 16.69 -19.83
C SER A 274 -1.84 15.64 -18.73
N LEU A 275 -2.25 14.41 -19.09
CA LEU A 275 -2.41 13.30 -18.16
C LEU A 275 -1.22 12.34 -18.21
N VAL A 276 -0.64 12.05 -17.09
CA VAL A 276 0.38 11.00 -16.92
C VAL A 276 -0.21 9.83 -16.17
N MET A 277 -0.17 8.66 -16.78
CA MET A 277 -0.60 7.38 -16.23
C MET A 277 0.63 6.53 -15.98
N ALA A 278 1.10 6.47 -14.72
CA ALA A 278 2.31 5.71 -14.36
C ALA A 278 1.97 4.40 -13.63
N GLY A 279 2.50 3.29 -14.12
CA GLY A 279 2.27 1.98 -13.53
C GLY A 279 2.07 0.87 -14.53
N ASP A 280 1.53 -0.24 -14.03
CA ASP A 280 1.23 -1.42 -14.83
C ASP A 280 0.00 -2.17 -14.27
N GLY A 281 -0.57 -3.07 -15.07
CA GLY A 281 -1.70 -3.87 -14.63
C GLY A 281 -2.56 -4.43 -15.78
N PRO A 282 -3.53 -5.29 -15.45
CA PRO A 282 -4.31 -6.03 -16.45
C PRO A 282 -5.15 -5.15 -17.38
N GLU A 283 -5.48 -3.92 -16.98
CA GLU A 283 -6.30 -3.01 -17.80
C GLU A 283 -5.47 -2.07 -18.70
N LYS A 284 -4.13 -2.04 -18.57
CA LYS A 284 -3.26 -1.11 -19.30
C LYS A 284 -3.48 -1.11 -20.80
N ALA A 285 -3.44 -2.29 -21.42
CA ALA A 285 -3.59 -2.41 -22.88
C ALA A 285 -4.94 -1.92 -23.38
N ALA A 286 -6.02 -2.23 -22.64
CA ALA A 286 -7.38 -1.78 -22.97
C ALA A 286 -7.54 -0.27 -22.85
N LEU A 287 -6.99 0.33 -21.76
CA LEU A 287 -7.00 1.76 -21.54
C LEU A 287 -6.22 2.51 -22.63
N GLN A 288 -5.03 2.02 -22.98
CA GLN A 288 -4.22 2.59 -24.05
C GLN A 288 -4.92 2.55 -25.41
N ALA A 289 -5.56 1.42 -25.74
CA ALA A 289 -6.25 1.26 -27.01
C ALA A 289 -7.42 2.24 -27.20
N ARG A 290 -8.16 2.54 -26.11
CA ARG A 290 -9.31 3.47 -26.09
C ARG A 290 -8.89 4.94 -26.13
N ASN A 291 -7.64 5.27 -25.79
CA ASN A 291 -7.17 6.64 -25.61
C ASN A 291 -6.07 7.05 -26.59
N LYS A 292 -6.00 6.39 -27.76
CA LYS A 292 -5.09 6.77 -28.84
C LYS A 292 -5.37 8.21 -29.33
N GLY A 293 -4.29 9.01 -29.47
CA GLY A 293 -4.37 10.37 -29.98
C GLY A 293 -4.80 11.44 -28.97
N LYS A 294 -5.07 11.08 -27.70
CA LYS A 294 -5.29 12.03 -26.60
C LYS A 294 -3.96 12.35 -25.92
N GLN A 295 -3.85 13.51 -25.27
CA GLN A 295 -2.64 13.87 -24.50
C GLN A 295 -2.58 13.07 -23.19
N VAL A 296 -2.38 11.77 -23.31
CA VAL A 296 -2.20 10.82 -22.22
C VAL A 296 -0.83 10.14 -22.38
N PHE A 297 0.03 10.34 -21.41
CA PHE A 297 1.39 9.83 -21.37
C PHE A 297 1.46 8.59 -20.47
N TRP A 298 1.89 7.47 -21.03
CA TRP A 298 1.92 6.19 -20.35
C TRP A 298 3.33 5.85 -19.90
N LEU A 299 3.57 5.88 -18.60
CA LEU A 299 4.84 5.51 -18.00
C LEU A 299 4.80 4.07 -17.45
N PRO A 300 5.94 3.38 -17.41
CA PRO A 300 6.03 2.08 -16.76
C PRO A 300 5.89 2.22 -15.24
N PHE A 301 5.88 1.10 -14.52
CA PHE A 301 6.11 1.08 -13.08
C PHE A 301 7.46 1.75 -12.78
N ILE A 302 7.48 2.66 -11.79
CA ILE A 302 8.66 3.44 -11.39
C ILE A 302 9.17 2.90 -10.06
N PRO A 303 10.20 2.05 -10.06
CA PRO A 303 10.75 1.47 -8.82
C PRO A 303 11.61 2.47 -8.02
N ASP A 304 12.19 3.44 -8.69
CA ASP A 304 13.02 4.48 -8.09
C ASP A 304 12.15 5.52 -7.36
N ARG A 305 12.25 5.54 -6.05
CA ARG A 305 11.45 6.42 -5.19
C ARG A 305 11.76 7.91 -5.41
N ALA A 306 13.00 8.26 -5.72
CA ALA A 306 13.37 9.65 -6.00
C ALA A 306 12.72 10.13 -7.30
N ARG A 307 12.80 9.34 -8.37
CA ARG A 307 12.13 9.64 -9.65
C ARG A 307 10.60 9.67 -9.52
N LEU A 308 10.04 8.82 -8.66
CA LEU A 308 8.61 8.83 -8.35
C LEU A 308 8.20 10.13 -7.65
N ALA A 309 8.98 10.53 -6.64
CA ALA A 309 8.76 11.78 -5.90
C ALA A 309 8.94 13.02 -6.79
N ASP A 310 9.93 13.01 -7.70
CA ASP A 310 10.11 14.09 -8.69
C ASP A 310 8.87 14.22 -9.61
N LEU A 311 8.32 13.10 -10.09
CA LEU A 311 7.10 13.11 -10.91
C LEU A 311 5.89 13.64 -10.12
N GLN A 312 5.71 13.22 -8.87
CA GLN A 312 4.62 13.71 -8.02
C GLN A 312 4.77 15.19 -7.69
N ALA A 313 5.98 15.66 -7.39
CA ALA A 313 6.25 17.07 -7.15
C ALA A 313 6.07 17.95 -8.40
N ALA A 314 6.37 17.42 -9.59
CA ALA A 314 6.14 18.10 -10.86
C ALA A 314 4.66 18.17 -11.28
N SER A 315 3.78 17.46 -10.56
CA SER A 315 2.34 17.38 -10.86
C SER A 315 1.59 18.59 -10.31
N SER A 316 0.55 19.01 -11.06
CA SER A 316 -0.39 20.05 -10.64
C SER A 316 -1.51 19.46 -9.78
N VAL A 317 -2.01 18.28 -10.14
CA VAL A 317 -3.07 17.55 -9.44
C VAL A 317 -2.82 16.05 -9.54
N TYR A 318 -3.05 15.33 -8.45
CA TYR A 318 -3.05 13.87 -8.40
C TYR A 318 -4.48 13.33 -8.44
N MET A 319 -4.73 12.30 -9.26
CA MET A 319 -6.05 11.64 -9.39
C MET A 319 -6.11 10.37 -8.56
N ALA A 320 -7.06 10.29 -7.63
CA ALA A 320 -7.35 9.12 -6.80
C ALA A 320 -8.77 8.61 -7.09
N THR A 321 -8.92 7.87 -8.18
CA THR A 321 -10.25 7.50 -8.72
C THR A 321 -10.92 6.33 -8.02
N SER A 322 -10.22 5.59 -7.17
CA SER A 322 -10.77 4.41 -6.47
C SER A 322 -11.61 4.81 -5.26
N PRO A 323 -12.91 4.47 -5.19
CA PRO A 323 -13.72 4.66 -3.98
C PRO A 323 -13.49 3.56 -2.93
N HIS A 324 -12.67 2.55 -3.23
CA HIS A 324 -12.40 1.40 -2.36
C HIS A 324 -10.94 1.37 -1.87
N GLU A 325 -10.23 2.47 -1.96
CA GLU A 325 -8.86 2.58 -1.47
C GLU A 325 -8.84 2.43 0.07
N THR A 326 -8.08 1.49 0.59
CA THR A 326 -8.03 1.26 2.04
C THR A 326 -7.38 2.40 2.80
N PHE A 327 -6.40 3.05 2.17
CA PHE A 327 -5.68 4.19 2.77
C PHE A 327 -5.37 5.28 1.74
N GLY A 328 -4.78 4.93 0.61
CA GLY A 328 -4.35 5.91 -0.38
C GLY A 328 -2.91 6.37 -0.16
N LEU A 329 -1.96 5.44 -0.15
CA LEU A 329 -0.55 5.78 0.04
C LEU A 329 -0.02 6.69 -1.07
N SER A 330 -0.32 6.40 -2.34
CA SER A 330 0.16 7.21 -3.46
C SER A 330 -0.45 8.63 -3.50
N PRO A 331 -1.75 8.86 -3.21
CA PRO A 331 -2.26 10.20 -2.95
C PRO A 331 -1.54 10.92 -1.81
N LEU A 332 -1.25 10.22 -0.70
CA LEU A 332 -0.53 10.81 0.42
C LEU A 332 0.93 11.18 0.05
N GLU A 333 1.60 10.36 -0.76
CA GLU A 333 2.92 10.67 -1.32
C GLU A 333 2.87 11.95 -2.20
N ALA A 334 1.83 12.12 -3.00
CA ALA A 334 1.60 13.34 -3.77
C ALA A 334 1.38 14.55 -2.85
N MET A 335 0.55 14.40 -1.81
CA MET A 335 0.32 15.45 -0.82
C MET A 335 1.60 15.83 -0.07
N ALA A 336 2.45 14.87 0.25
CA ALA A 336 3.75 15.13 0.85
C ALA A 336 4.67 15.96 -0.08
N CYS A 337 4.54 15.81 -1.40
CA CYS A 337 5.19 16.64 -2.40
C CYS A 337 4.51 18.01 -2.62
N GLY A 338 3.48 18.35 -1.87
CA GLY A 338 2.71 19.57 -2.04
C GLY A 338 1.79 19.54 -3.27
N THR A 339 1.37 18.36 -3.72
CA THR A 339 0.48 18.19 -4.87
C THR A 339 -0.94 17.89 -4.35
N PRO A 340 -1.93 18.74 -4.66
CA PRO A 340 -3.32 18.53 -4.26
C PRO A 340 -3.93 17.30 -4.93
N VAL A 341 -4.94 16.71 -4.28
CA VAL A 341 -5.57 15.47 -4.69
C VAL A 341 -7.01 15.68 -5.09
N LEU A 342 -7.42 15.13 -6.25
CA LEU A 342 -8.83 14.92 -6.56
C LEU A 342 -9.16 13.45 -6.28
N ALA A 343 -10.05 13.19 -5.32
CA ALA A 343 -10.39 11.86 -4.87
C ALA A 343 -11.86 11.50 -5.13
N ALA A 344 -12.15 10.23 -5.38
CA ALA A 344 -13.51 9.71 -5.33
C ALA A 344 -14.11 9.88 -3.91
N ASP A 345 -15.42 10.13 -3.80
CA ASP A 345 -16.14 10.23 -2.51
C ASP A 345 -16.32 8.85 -1.88
N GLY A 346 -15.19 8.24 -1.50
CA GLY A 346 -15.09 6.93 -0.89
C GLY A 346 -13.64 6.54 -0.59
N GLY A 347 -13.47 5.60 0.32
CA GLY A 347 -12.14 5.08 0.69
C GLY A 347 -11.24 6.06 1.45
N GLY A 348 -10.02 5.63 1.71
CA GLY A 348 -9.04 6.38 2.50
C GLY A 348 -8.52 7.66 1.83
N ALA A 349 -8.45 7.71 0.49
CA ALA A 349 -8.01 8.92 -0.22
C ALA A 349 -8.97 10.10 0.02
N ARG A 350 -10.28 9.86 0.13
CA ARG A 350 -11.28 10.83 0.57
C ARG A 350 -10.94 11.44 1.92
N GLU A 351 -10.52 10.61 2.87
CA GLU A 351 -10.18 11.09 4.22
C GLU A 351 -9.01 12.07 4.19
N HIS A 352 -7.99 11.79 3.38
CA HIS A 352 -6.86 12.71 3.22
C HIS A 352 -7.32 14.08 2.71
N VAL A 353 -8.17 14.11 1.67
CA VAL A 353 -8.70 15.38 1.10
C VAL A 353 -9.52 16.13 2.10
N LEU A 354 -10.46 15.47 2.81
CA LEU A 354 -11.35 16.13 3.77
C LEU A 354 -10.59 16.62 5.01
N SER A 355 -9.64 15.83 5.53
CA SER A 355 -8.87 16.19 6.73
C SER A 355 -7.89 17.34 6.49
N SER A 356 -7.33 17.40 5.28
CA SER A 356 -6.34 18.44 4.93
C SER A 356 -6.96 19.70 4.33
N GLY A 357 -8.15 19.62 3.73
CA GLY A 357 -8.70 20.65 2.84
C GLY A 357 -7.86 20.89 1.59
N ALA A 358 -7.03 19.91 1.20
CA ALA A 358 -6.03 20.05 0.13
C ALA A 358 -6.44 19.30 -1.15
N GLY A 359 -7.57 19.70 -1.72
CA GLY A 359 -8.09 19.08 -2.93
C GLY A 359 -9.61 19.16 -3.04
N ARG A 360 -10.17 18.28 -3.86
CA ARG A 360 -11.62 18.16 -4.06
C ARG A 360 -12.01 16.69 -4.10
N ILE A 361 -13.30 16.42 -3.93
CA ILE A 361 -13.89 15.09 -4.08
C ILE A 361 -14.91 15.08 -5.22
N PHE A 362 -15.12 13.92 -5.84
CA PHE A 362 -16.13 13.70 -6.88
C PHE A 362 -16.94 12.44 -6.61
N SER A 363 -18.15 12.37 -7.15
CA SER A 363 -19.07 11.22 -7.01
C SER A 363 -18.53 9.98 -7.73
N PRO A 364 -18.37 8.82 -7.05
CA PRO A 364 -17.85 7.60 -7.65
C PRO A 364 -18.62 7.18 -8.91
N GLY A 365 -17.89 6.81 -9.96
CA GLY A 365 -18.46 6.40 -11.24
C GLY A 365 -19.01 7.55 -12.10
N ASP A 366 -19.13 8.77 -11.59
CA ASP A 366 -19.61 9.94 -12.33
C ASP A 366 -18.44 10.69 -12.99
N TRP A 367 -18.23 10.44 -14.26
CA TRP A 367 -17.14 11.09 -15.02
C TRP A 367 -17.45 12.59 -15.30
N HIS A 368 -18.71 13.01 -15.30
CA HIS A 368 -19.09 14.43 -15.45
C HIS A 368 -18.69 15.21 -14.21
N ASP A 369 -19.04 14.72 -13.02
CA ASP A 369 -18.64 15.34 -11.76
C ASP A 369 -17.10 15.32 -11.61
N LEU A 370 -16.43 14.20 -11.95
CA LEU A 370 -14.97 14.16 -11.99
C LEU A 370 -14.40 15.29 -12.86
N ALA A 371 -14.95 15.49 -14.08
CA ALA A 371 -14.47 16.55 -14.98
C ALA A 371 -14.69 17.95 -14.38
N GLU A 372 -15.85 18.23 -13.82
CA GLU A 372 -16.14 19.52 -13.18
C GLU A 372 -15.23 19.80 -11.99
N GLN A 373 -15.04 18.81 -11.10
CA GLN A 373 -14.17 18.98 -9.93
C GLN A 373 -12.70 19.12 -10.33
N ALA A 374 -12.23 18.39 -11.38
CA ALA A 374 -10.89 18.52 -11.90
C ALA A 374 -10.63 19.91 -12.49
N VAL A 375 -11.54 20.41 -13.33
CA VAL A 375 -11.43 21.76 -13.91
C VAL A 375 -11.47 22.81 -12.80
N GLY A 376 -12.37 22.65 -11.83
CA GLY A 376 -12.46 23.55 -10.67
C GLY A 376 -11.17 23.57 -9.86
N LEU A 377 -10.58 22.40 -9.55
CA LEU A 377 -9.34 22.33 -8.79
C LEU A 377 -8.14 22.90 -9.56
N LEU A 378 -8.06 22.64 -10.88
CA LEU A 378 -6.99 23.17 -11.73
C LEU A 378 -7.07 24.69 -11.92
N SER A 379 -8.23 25.31 -11.65
CA SER A 379 -8.47 26.76 -11.72
C SER A 379 -8.38 27.45 -10.35
N ASP A 380 -8.16 26.65 -9.28
CA ASP A 380 -8.11 27.14 -7.91
C ASP A 380 -6.68 27.53 -7.48
N ASP A 381 -6.50 27.97 -6.23
CA ASP A 381 -5.20 28.22 -5.61
C ASP A 381 -4.46 26.90 -5.34
N LEU A 382 -3.77 26.37 -6.37
CA LEU A 382 -3.00 25.13 -6.26
C LEU A 382 -1.82 25.25 -5.27
N VAL A 383 -1.29 26.45 -5.04
CA VAL A 383 -0.20 26.67 -4.09
C VAL A 383 -0.72 26.50 -2.67
N GLY A 384 -1.79 27.17 -2.30
CA GLY A 384 -2.39 27.05 -0.98
C GLY A 384 -2.94 25.63 -0.72
N HIS A 385 -3.47 24.94 -1.73
CA HIS A 385 -3.81 23.52 -1.62
C HIS A 385 -2.55 22.67 -1.36
N GLY A 386 -1.45 22.94 -2.04
CA GLY A 386 -0.19 22.23 -1.88
C GLY A 386 0.43 22.41 -0.49
N GLU A 387 0.38 23.60 0.07
CA GLU A 387 0.86 23.89 1.43
C GLU A 387 0.05 23.11 2.48
N ARG A 388 -1.28 23.14 2.40
CA ARG A 388 -2.15 22.33 3.27
C ARG A 388 -1.92 20.83 3.12
N ALA A 389 -1.68 20.34 1.89
CA ALA A 389 -1.36 18.95 1.61
C ALA A 389 -0.08 18.52 2.33
N ARG A 390 0.98 19.32 2.20
CA ARG A 390 2.27 19.06 2.85
C ARG A 390 2.17 19.11 4.36
N GLU A 391 1.52 20.12 4.92
CA GLU A 391 1.33 20.26 6.37
C GLU A 391 0.61 19.02 6.95
N TYR A 392 -0.47 18.58 6.30
CA TYR A 392 -1.20 17.39 6.71
C TYR A 392 -0.32 16.14 6.71
N ALA A 393 0.38 15.89 5.60
CA ALA A 393 1.27 14.74 5.49
C ALA A 393 2.37 14.76 6.57
N TRP A 394 2.94 15.93 6.83
CA TRP A 394 4.02 16.10 7.80
C TRP A 394 3.55 15.90 9.24
N ARG A 395 2.39 16.42 9.63
CA ARG A 395 1.86 16.34 10.99
C ARG A 395 1.34 14.95 11.37
N GLU A 396 0.68 14.28 10.44
CA GLU A 396 -0.14 13.11 10.76
C GLU A 396 0.48 11.78 10.33
N HIS A 397 1.44 11.83 9.37
CA HIS A 397 1.83 10.63 8.61
C HIS A 397 3.34 10.37 8.52
N SER A 398 4.14 10.73 9.54
CA SER A 398 5.52 10.24 9.59
C SER A 398 5.55 8.74 9.93
N TRP A 399 6.41 7.97 9.25
CA TRP A 399 6.58 6.54 9.55
C TRP A 399 6.97 6.29 11.00
N GLU A 400 7.76 7.19 11.61
CA GLU A 400 8.16 7.08 13.00
C GLU A 400 6.93 7.12 13.93
N SER A 401 6.07 8.12 13.80
CA SER A 401 4.84 8.23 14.58
C SER A 401 3.88 7.05 14.36
N VAL A 402 3.80 6.54 13.13
CA VAL A 402 2.97 5.38 12.79
C VAL A 402 3.48 4.14 13.53
N PHE A 403 4.79 3.85 13.45
CA PHE A 403 5.34 2.66 14.10
C PHE A 403 5.36 2.79 15.62
N ASP A 404 5.52 3.98 16.20
CA ASP A 404 5.33 4.19 17.64
C ASP A 404 3.95 3.71 18.10
N ARG A 405 2.88 4.01 17.33
CA ARG A 405 1.51 3.53 17.60
C ARG A 405 1.38 2.02 17.40
N VAL A 406 1.97 1.46 16.35
CA VAL A 406 1.94 0.01 16.08
C VAL A 406 2.63 -0.75 17.23
N PHE A 407 3.81 -0.31 17.66
CA PHE A 407 4.56 -0.96 18.72
C PHE A 407 3.92 -0.75 20.10
N ALA A 408 3.24 0.39 20.33
CA ALA A 408 2.42 0.58 21.52
C ALA A 408 1.23 -0.40 21.57
N LEU A 409 0.58 -0.66 20.42
CA LEU A 409 -0.46 -1.70 20.34
C LEU A 409 0.13 -3.08 20.64
N TYR A 410 1.30 -3.42 20.09
CA TYR A 410 1.95 -4.70 20.38
C TYR A 410 2.23 -4.88 21.87
N ALA A 411 2.75 -3.86 22.52
CA ALA A 411 2.98 -3.90 23.97
C ALA A 411 1.68 -4.01 24.78
N HIS A 412 0.56 -3.50 24.27
CA HIS A 412 -0.75 -3.61 24.90
C HIS A 412 -1.32 -5.03 24.80
N VAL A 413 -1.26 -5.66 23.64
CA VAL A 413 -1.84 -7.00 23.44
C VAL A 413 -1.00 -8.15 24.01
N GLN A 414 0.23 -7.87 24.44
CA GLN A 414 1.09 -8.83 25.16
C GLN A 414 0.76 -8.97 26.67
N ARG A 415 0.00 -8.02 27.23
CA ARG A 415 -0.39 -8.02 28.66
C ARG A 415 -1.61 -8.88 28.90
#